data_ce96cf0b1df9cafba00d6b021645d46a
#
_entry.id   ce96cf0b1df9cafba00d6b021645d46a
#
_cell.length_a   1.000
_cell.length_b   1.000
_cell.length_c   1.000
_cell.angle_alpha   90.00
_cell.angle_beta   90.00
_cell.angle_gamma   90.00
#
_symmetry.space_group_name_H-M   'P 1'
#
loop_
_entity.id
_entity.type
_entity.pdbx_description
1 polymer ?
#
loop_
_entity_poly.entity_id
_entity_poly.type
_entity_poly.pdbx_seq_one_letter_code
_entity_poly.pdbx_strand_id
1 'polypeptide(L)'
;VSPSRSSLALNPHLSFSLDVQLFERDPLSALDLYRGDFLEGFYVKDDEDFDQWASRKRDAYRKLYVESCYQKIEKVGFGDSSIELLLHHLVELDEFEEKNYQLLMEYYSFHHQLGKFFETYYKLVDLLDRELSVRPSRAIEELYHSVLEAKRTHKLTNRLNIRELSFFGRKQELSQLEEYLSLVETGEAVGPFLVMGQSGTGKKR
;
A
#
# COMPACT_ATOMS: atom_id res chain seq x y z
N VAL A 1 6.91 -32.31 -36.48
CA VAL A 1 6.36 -33.45 -35.72
C VAL A 1 6.28 -34.62 -36.68
N SER A 2 6.99 -35.70 -36.40
CA SER A 2 6.88 -36.95 -37.15
C SER A 2 5.95 -37.88 -36.36
N PRO A 3 4.72 -38.12 -36.82
CA PRO A 3 3.79 -38.96 -36.07
C PRO A 3 4.12 -40.42 -36.28
N SER A 4 4.37 -41.11 -35.18
CA SER A 4 4.18 -42.56 -35.10
C SER A 4 2.91 -42.86 -34.33
N ARG A 5 2.33 -44.06 -34.42
CA ARG A 5 1.12 -44.43 -33.67
C ARG A 5 1.29 -44.42 -32.15
N SER A 6 2.51 -44.26 -31.64
CA SER A 6 2.86 -44.38 -30.22
C SER A 6 3.75 -43.25 -29.68
N SER A 7 4.23 -42.30 -30.51
CA SER A 7 5.09 -41.21 -30.02
C SER A 7 4.98 -39.98 -30.88
N LEU A 8 5.07 -38.83 -30.22
CA LEU A 8 5.20 -37.51 -30.82
C LEU A 8 6.58 -36.95 -30.48
N ALA A 9 7.30 -36.43 -31.46
CA ALA A 9 8.56 -35.75 -31.23
C ALA A 9 8.57 -34.38 -31.85
N LEU A 10 9.21 -33.42 -31.17
CA LEU A 10 9.45 -32.10 -31.70
C LEU A 10 10.48 -32.19 -32.83
N ASN A 11 10.26 -31.43 -33.91
CA ASN A 11 11.23 -31.33 -34.97
C ASN A 11 12.50 -30.61 -34.46
N PRO A 12 13.68 -31.25 -34.45
CA PRO A 12 14.91 -30.66 -33.90
C PRO A 12 15.40 -29.41 -34.67
N HIS A 13 14.90 -29.20 -35.91
CA HIS A 13 15.24 -28.03 -36.70
C HIS A 13 14.33 -26.81 -36.46
N LEU A 14 13.30 -26.93 -35.62
CA LEU A 14 12.47 -25.80 -35.22
C LEU A 14 13.08 -25.12 -34.02
N SER A 15 13.37 -23.83 -34.14
CA SER A 15 13.65 -23.01 -32.97
C SER A 15 12.33 -22.68 -32.27
N PHE A 16 12.22 -23.00 -31.01
CA PHE A 16 11.11 -22.60 -30.15
C PHE A 16 11.65 -22.01 -28.84
N SER A 17 10.90 -21.14 -28.28
CA SER A 17 11.18 -20.52 -26.98
C SER A 17 10.04 -20.87 -26.04
N LEU A 18 10.36 -21.35 -24.85
CA LEU A 18 9.40 -21.62 -23.81
C LEU A 18 9.47 -20.50 -22.76
N ASP A 19 8.33 -19.95 -22.40
CA ASP A 19 8.18 -18.93 -21.35
C ASP A 19 8.79 -19.38 -20.03
N VAL A 20 8.53 -20.63 -19.63
CA VAL A 20 9.10 -21.22 -18.41
C VAL A 20 10.63 -21.26 -18.43
N GLN A 21 11.27 -21.54 -19.57
CA GLN A 21 12.74 -21.57 -19.69
C GLN A 21 13.32 -20.16 -19.61
N LEU A 22 12.64 -19.18 -20.19
CA LEU A 22 13.03 -17.77 -20.09
C LEU A 22 12.89 -17.29 -18.66
N PHE A 23 11.79 -17.62 -18.02
CA PHE A 23 11.53 -17.28 -16.63
C PHE A 23 12.52 -17.93 -15.67
N GLU A 24 12.82 -19.24 -15.80
CA GLU A 24 13.83 -19.93 -14.97
C GLU A 24 15.25 -19.32 -15.12
N ARG A 25 15.58 -18.81 -16.32
CA ARG A 25 16.92 -18.25 -16.60
C ARG A 25 17.12 -16.86 -16.01
N ASP A 26 16.12 -16.00 -16.09
CA ASP A 26 16.17 -14.62 -15.58
C ASP A 26 14.78 -14.19 -15.07
N PRO A 27 14.41 -14.63 -13.87
CA PRO A 27 13.08 -14.37 -13.31
C PRO A 27 12.80 -12.89 -13.12
N LEU A 28 13.82 -12.09 -12.75
CA LEU A 28 13.65 -10.65 -12.51
C LEU A 28 13.25 -9.87 -13.75
N SER A 29 13.82 -10.25 -14.90
CA SER A 29 13.52 -9.59 -16.18
C SER A 29 12.29 -10.18 -16.89
N ALA A 30 11.82 -11.34 -16.45
CA ALA A 30 10.76 -12.12 -17.09
C ALA A 30 9.48 -12.24 -16.24
N LEU A 31 9.28 -11.34 -15.25
CA LEU A 31 8.10 -11.36 -14.38
C LEU A 31 6.76 -11.27 -15.14
N ASP A 32 6.74 -10.58 -16.26
CA ASP A 32 5.58 -10.43 -17.15
C ASP A 32 5.18 -11.72 -17.86
N LEU A 33 6.05 -12.74 -17.88
CA LEU A 33 5.74 -14.06 -18.42
C LEU A 33 4.90 -14.91 -17.45
N TYR A 34 4.94 -14.61 -16.14
CA TYR A 34 4.10 -15.29 -15.16
C TYR A 34 2.69 -14.69 -15.19
N ARG A 35 1.76 -15.35 -15.87
CA ARG A 35 0.37 -14.89 -16.06
C ARG A 35 -0.65 -15.71 -15.31
N GLY A 36 -0.21 -16.70 -14.57
CA GLY A 36 -1.03 -17.66 -13.83
C GLY A 36 -0.24 -18.94 -13.56
N ASP A 37 -0.90 -19.92 -13.03
CA ASP A 37 -0.28 -21.18 -12.67
C ASP A 37 0.18 -21.98 -13.89
N PHE A 38 1.32 -22.64 -13.75
CA PHE A 38 1.86 -23.51 -14.80
C PHE A 38 0.85 -24.58 -15.21
N LEU A 39 0.54 -24.64 -16.53
CA LEU A 39 -0.48 -25.52 -17.10
C LEU A 39 -1.84 -25.40 -16.39
N GLU A 40 -2.27 -24.17 -16.08
CA GLU A 40 -3.57 -23.93 -15.48
C GLU A 40 -4.70 -24.47 -16.36
N GLY A 41 -5.62 -25.23 -15.74
CA GLY A 41 -6.73 -25.86 -16.46
C GLY A 41 -6.36 -27.04 -17.35
N PHE A 42 -5.07 -27.39 -17.47
CA PHE A 42 -4.62 -28.56 -18.20
C PHE A 42 -4.41 -29.75 -17.26
N TYR A 43 -5.01 -30.88 -17.59
CA TYR A 43 -4.87 -32.15 -16.87
C TYR A 43 -4.87 -33.32 -17.85
N VAL A 44 -4.20 -34.39 -17.46
CA VAL A 44 -4.19 -35.64 -18.23
C VAL A 44 -5.09 -36.66 -17.49
N LYS A 45 -6.05 -37.21 -18.22
CA LYS A 45 -6.98 -38.19 -17.63
C LYS A 45 -6.25 -39.43 -17.18
N ASP A 46 -6.53 -39.87 -15.94
CA ASP A 46 -6.02 -41.12 -15.35
C ASP A 46 -4.47 -41.20 -15.27
N ASP A 47 -3.79 -40.04 -15.10
CA ASP A 47 -2.33 -39.94 -14.95
C ASP A 47 -1.98 -39.12 -13.69
N GLU A 48 -1.96 -39.78 -12.53
CA GLU A 48 -1.63 -39.17 -11.23
C GLU A 48 -0.17 -38.67 -11.17
N ASP A 49 0.75 -39.33 -11.86
CA ASP A 49 2.16 -38.93 -11.88
C ASP A 49 2.34 -37.57 -12.59
N PHE A 50 1.60 -37.36 -13.68
CA PHE A 50 1.57 -36.10 -14.36
C PHE A 50 1.00 -34.99 -13.47
N ASP A 51 -0.12 -35.25 -12.80
CA ASP A 51 -0.78 -34.26 -11.93
C ASP A 51 0.12 -33.87 -10.75
N GLN A 52 0.80 -34.83 -10.13
CA GLN A 52 1.76 -34.57 -9.07
C GLN A 52 2.98 -33.77 -9.58
N TRP A 53 3.49 -34.08 -10.78
CA TRP A 53 4.57 -33.35 -11.40
C TRP A 53 4.16 -31.90 -11.73
N ALA A 54 2.98 -31.72 -12.32
CA ALA A 54 2.45 -30.40 -12.66
C ALA A 54 2.22 -29.53 -11.40
N SER A 55 1.67 -30.13 -10.32
CA SER A 55 1.49 -29.45 -9.05
C SER A 55 2.82 -28.97 -8.46
N ARG A 56 3.83 -29.85 -8.41
CA ARG A 56 5.17 -29.45 -7.93
C ARG A 56 5.80 -28.33 -8.76
N LYS A 57 5.56 -28.31 -10.09
CA LYS A 57 6.04 -27.25 -10.95
C LYS A 57 5.28 -25.94 -10.73
N ARG A 58 3.96 -25.97 -10.50
CA ARG A 58 3.15 -24.80 -10.13
C ARG A 58 3.69 -24.16 -8.85
N ASP A 59 3.88 -24.95 -7.81
CA ASP A 59 4.39 -24.47 -6.53
C ASP A 59 5.79 -23.85 -6.68
N ALA A 60 6.67 -24.51 -7.44
CA ALA A 60 8.02 -24.01 -7.68
C ALA A 60 8.03 -22.68 -8.46
N TYR A 61 7.23 -22.55 -9.51
CA TYR A 61 7.16 -21.31 -10.30
C TYR A 61 6.47 -20.18 -9.53
N ARG A 62 5.43 -20.49 -8.76
CA ARG A 62 4.77 -19.51 -7.87
C ARG A 62 5.76 -18.98 -6.84
N LYS A 63 6.50 -19.84 -6.19
CA LYS A 63 7.54 -19.44 -5.22
C LYS A 63 8.62 -18.59 -5.88
N LEU A 64 9.15 -19.02 -7.03
CA LEU A 64 10.16 -18.27 -7.78
C LEU A 64 9.64 -16.88 -8.18
N TYR A 65 8.37 -16.79 -8.61
CA TYR A 65 7.73 -15.53 -8.95
C TYR A 65 7.64 -14.58 -7.75
N VAL A 66 7.10 -15.06 -6.63
CA VAL A 66 6.96 -14.26 -5.39
C VAL A 66 8.31 -13.75 -4.89
N GLU A 67 9.33 -14.63 -4.84
CA GLU A 67 10.69 -14.25 -4.44
C GLU A 67 11.28 -13.19 -5.38
N SER A 68 11.07 -13.34 -6.68
CA SER A 68 11.56 -12.38 -7.68
C SER A 68 10.82 -11.04 -7.61
N CYS A 69 9.53 -11.05 -7.29
CA CYS A 69 8.77 -9.83 -7.02
C CYS A 69 9.35 -9.05 -5.84
N TYR A 70 9.61 -9.72 -4.72
CA TYR A 70 10.22 -9.06 -3.56
C TYR A 70 11.60 -8.50 -3.87
N GLN A 71 12.45 -9.25 -4.57
CA GLN A 71 13.77 -8.78 -5.01
C GLN A 71 13.66 -7.54 -5.92
N LYS A 72 12.68 -7.52 -6.84
CA LYS A 72 12.44 -6.36 -7.71
C LYS A 72 12.01 -5.15 -6.91
N ILE A 73 11.08 -5.31 -5.96
CA ILE A 73 10.60 -4.24 -5.09
C ILE A 73 11.77 -3.67 -4.26
N GLU A 74 12.60 -4.53 -3.68
CA GLU A 74 13.77 -4.12 -2.90
C GLU A 74 14.81 -3.37 -3.77
N LYS A 75 15.05 -3.83 -4.98
CA LYS A 75 16.03 -3.25 -5.90
C LYS A 75 15.61 -1.90 -6.48
N VAL A 76 14.35 -1.76 -6.85
CA VAL A 76 13.81 -0.57 -7.56
C VAL A 76 13.20 0.43 -6.59
N GLY A 77 12.65 -0.04 -5.47
CA GLY A 77 11.91 0.77 -4.50
C GLY A 77 10.56 1.23 -5.01
N PHE A 78 9.87 2.00 -4.19
CA PHE A 78 8.50 2.46 -4.49
C PHE A 78 8.41 3.64 -5.47
N GLY A 79 9.54 4.15 -5.98
CA GLY A 79 9.55 5.25 -6.95
C GLY A 79 9.06 4.87 -8.36
N ASP A 80 9.03 3.58 -8.68
CA ASP A 80 8.59 3.06 -9.98
C ASP A 80 7.11 2.69 -9.93
N SER A 81 6.30 3.28 -10.83
CA SER A 81 4.86 3.02 -10.91
C SER A 81 4.50 1.58 -11.27
N SER A 82 5.41 0.81 -11.87
CA SER A 82 5.19 -0.61 -12.18
C SER A 82 5.06 -1.47 -10.91
N ILE A 83 5.55 -0.99 -9.78
CA ILE A 83 5.50 -1.70 -8.49
C ILE A 83 4.05 -1.82 -7.97
N GLU A 84 3.18 -0.83 -8.21
CA GLU A 84 1.77 -0.91 -7.79
C GLU A 84 1.09 -2.15 -8.36
N LEU A 85 1.24 -2.38 -9.67
CA LEU A 85 0.64 -3.54 -10.34
C LEU A 85 1.20 -4.87 -9.81
N LEU A 86 2.51 -4.90 -9.54
CA LEU A 86 3.18 -6.07 -8.98
C LEU A 86 2.66 -6.41 -7.58
N LEU A 87 2.49 -5.39 -6.73
CA LEU A 87 1.96 -5.55 -5.38
C LEU A 87 0.50 -6.02 -5.38
N HIS A 88 -0.32 -5.51 -6.29
CA HIS A 88 -1.69 -6.02 -6.47
C HIS A 88 -1.70 -7.49 -6.85
N HIS A 89 -0.85 -7.90 -7.80
CA HIS A 89 -0.77 -9.30 -8.20
C HIS A 89 -0.28 -10.22 -7.07
N LEU A 90 0.66 -9.75 -6.22
CA LEU A 90 1.07 -10.50 -5.04
C LEU A 90 -0.08 -10.71 -4.04
N VAL A 91 -0.90 -9.67 -3.80
CA VAL A 91 -2.08 -9.77 -2.93
C VAL A 91 -3.14 -10.71 -3.52
N GLU A 92 -3.35 -10.70 -4.83
CA GLU A 92 -4.27 -11.63 -5.52
C GLU A 92 -3.78 -13.08 -5.51
N LEU A 93 -2.47 -13.27 -5.59
CA LEU A 93 -1.85 -14.60 -5.59
C LEU A 93 -1.93 -15.30 -4.24
N ASP A 94 -1.81 -14.53 -3.16
CA ASP A 94 -2.00 -15.00 -1.78
C ASP A 94 -2.66 -13.91 -0.94
N GLU A 95 -3.97 -14.03 -0.78
CA GLU A 95 -4.80 -13.06 -0.06
C GLU A 95 -4.60 -13.10 1.46
N PHE A 96 -3.96 -14.14 2.01
CA PHE A 96 -3.69 -14.25 3.44
C PHE A 96 -2.25 -13.88 3.81
N GLU A 97 -1.38 -13.63 2.83
CA GLU A 97 -0.01 -13.20 3.10
C GLU A 97 0.03 -11.70 3.48
N GLU A 98 0.05 -11.43 4.77
CA GLU A 98 0.02 -10.07 5.31
C GLU A 98 1.19 -9.18 4.83
N LYS A 99 2.35 -9.78 4.51
CA LYS A 99 3.51 -9.06 3.96
C LYS A 99 3.17 -8.35 2.64
N ASN A 100 2.33 -8.95 1.80
CA ASN A 100 1.90 -8.35 0.54
C ASN A 100 1.08 -7.08 0.78
N TYR A 101 0.16 -7.13 1.75
CA TYR A 101 -0.63 -5.95 2.17
C TYR A 101 0.25 -4.88 2.81
N GLN A 102 1.21 -5.27 3.66
CA GLN A 102 2.15 -4.34 4.26
C GLN A 102 2.90 -3.56 3.19
N LEU A 103 3.50 -4.23 2.21
CA LEU A 103 4.23 -3.59 1.11
C LEU A 103 3.33 -2.68 0.27
N LEU A 104 2.08 -3.09 0.01
CA LEU A 104 1.11 -2.27 -0.73
C LEU A 104 0.72 -1.02 0.08
N MET A 105 0.52 -1.16 1.40
CA MET A 105 0.27 -0.03 2.30
C MET A 105 1.48 0.92 2.35
N GLU A 106 2.70 0.40 2.47
CA GLU A 106 3.94 1.18 2.44
C GLU A 106 4.08 1.95 1.11
N TYR A 107 3.79 1.30 -0.03
CA TYR A 107 3.74 1.95 -1.34
C TYR A 107 2.76 3.12 -1.37
N TYR A 108 1.53 2.93 -0.89
CA TYR A 108 0.53 4.00 -0.84
C TYR A 108 0.90 5.13 0.13
N SER A 109 1.54 4.80 1.25
CA SER A 109 2.06 5.79 2.18
C SER A 109 3.17 6.63 1.54
N PHE A 110 4.11 6.00 0.82
CA PHE A 110 5.18 6.66 0.09
C PHE A 110 4.65 7.64 -0.97
N HIS A 111 3.60 7.25 -1.69
CA HIS A 111 2.94 8.09 -2.71
C HIS A 111 1.89 9.05 -2.14
N HIS A 112 1.76 9.18 -0.82
CA HIS A 112 0.75 10.01 -0.15
C HIS A 112 -0.70 9.69 -0.54
N GLN A 113 -0.98 8.47 -1.01
CA GLN A 113 -2.31 7.97 -1.40
C GLN A 113 -3.06 7.42 -0.17
N LEU A 114 -3.30 8.27 0.83
CA LEU A 114 -3.88 7.86 2.12
C LEU A 114 -5.25 7.18 2.00
N GLY A 115 -6.04 7.50 0.98
CA GLY A 115 -7.32 6.83 0.70
C GLY A 115 -7.11 5.34 0.47
N LYS A 116 -6.26 4.99 -0.50
CA LYS A 116 -5.92 3.61 -0.84
C LYS A 116 -5.22 2.88 0.29
N PHE A 117 -4.37 3.58 1.06
CA PHE A 117 -3.72 3.03 2.25
C PHE A 117 -4.75 2.49 3.26
N PHE A 118 -5.73 3.33 3.64
CA PHE A 118 -6.76 2.92 4.60
C PHE A 118 -7.70 1.87 4.03
N GLU A 119 -8.05 1.94 2.75
CA GLU A 119 -8.86 0.93 2.06
C GLU A 119 -8.19 -0.44 2.09
N THR A 120 -6.88 -0.50 1.80
CA THR A 120 -6.08 -1.74 1.85
C THR A 120 -6.05 -2.32 3.27
N TYR A 121 -5.85 -1.48 4.30
CA TYR A 121 -5.91 -1.92 5.68
C TYR A 121 -7.26 -2.53 6.06
N TYR A 122 -8.36 -1.82 5.77
CA TYR A 122 -9.69 -2.32 6.12
C TYR A 122 -10.09 -3.57 5.34
N LYS A 123 -9.65 -3.70 4.09
CA LYS A 123 -9.83 -4.92 3.30
C LYS A 123 -9.16 -6.12 3.97
N LEU A 124 -7.93 -5.96 4.44
CA LEU A 124 -7.20 -7.01 5.16
C LEU A 124 -7.88 -7.35 6.50
N VAL A 125 -8.29 -6.34 7.29
CA VAL A 125 -8.99 -6.56 8.56
C VAL A 125 -10.26 -7.38 8.37
N ASP A 126 -11.10 -6.99 7.38
CA ASP A 126 -12.36 -7.68 7.07
C ASP A 126 -12.11 -9.12 6.61
N LEU A 127 -11.09 -9.34 5.76
CA LEU A 127 -10.70 -10.68 5.29
C LEU A 127 -10.26 -11.58 6.45
N LEU A 128 -9.34 -11.10 7.29
CA LEU A 128 -8.81 -11.88 8.41
C LEU A 128 -9.87 -12.18 9.48
N ASP A 129 -10.75 -11.23 9.77
CA ASP A 129 -11.85 -11.42 10.73
C ASP A 129 -12.87 -12.44 10.20
N ARG A 130 -13.29 -12.30 8.94
CA ARG A 130 -14.32 -13.15 8.33
C ARG A 130 -13.83 -14.59 8.11
N GLU A 131 -12.62 -14.78 7.58
CA GLU A 131 -12.16 -16.11 7.17
C GLU A 131 -11.39 -16.86 8.27
N LEU A 132 -10.65 -16.13 9.11
CA LEU A 132 -9.75 -16.71 10.11
C LEU A 132 -10.11 -16.32 11.56
N SER A 133 -11.00 -15.34 11.77
CA SER A 133 -11.33 -14.78 13.08
C SER A 133 -10.08 -14.30 13.85
N VAL A 134 -9.11 -13.73 13.15
CA VAL A 134 -7.88 -13.16 13.72
C VAL A 134 -7.74 -11.68 13.39
N ARG A 135 -6.90 -10.99 14.15
CA ARG A 135 -6.52 -9.59 13.88
C ARG A 135 -5.26 -9.54 13.03
N PRO A 136 -5.04 -8.43 12.30
CA PRO A 136 -3.78 -8.20 11.62
C PRO A 136 -2.58 -8.30 12.55
N SER A 137 -1.43 -8.62 11.97
CA SER A 137 -0.16 -8.69 12.69
C SER A 137 0.21 -7.34 13.29
N ARG A 138 1.06 -7.39 14.33
CA ARG A 138 1.55 -6.19 14.99
C ARG A 138 2.23 -5.20 14.02
N ALA A 139 2.93 -5.69 13.01
CA ALA A 139 3.60 -4.86 12.01
C ALA A 139 2.60 -4.02 11.21
N ILE A 140 1.48 -4.61 10.80
CA ILE A 140 0.39 -3.93 10.09
C ILE A 140 -0.28 -2.87 10.98
N GLU A 141 -0.56 -3.23 12.25
CA GLU A 141 -1.16 -2.32 13.23
C GLU A 141 -0.25 -1.11 13.50
N GLU A 142 1.05 -1.34 13.71
CA GLU A 142 2.04 -0.28 13.92
C GLU A 142 2.14 0.66 12.71
N LEU A 143 2.16 0.10 11.49
CA LEU A 143 2.16 0.87 10.25
C LEU A 143 0.89 1.73 10.13
N TYR A 144 -0.29 1.16 10.39
CA TYR A 144 -1.56 1.89 10.39
C TYR A 144 -1.55 3.05 11.38
N HIS A 145 -1.15 2.80 12.62
CA HIS A 145 -1.11 3.83 13.66
C HIS A 145 -0.11 4.94 13.34
N SER A 146 1.07 4.62 12.79
CA SER A 146 2.08 5.61 12.42
C SER A 146 1.56 6.61 11.38
N VAL A 147 0.87 6.11 10.35
CA VAL A 147 0.29 6.96 9.30
C VAL A 147 -0.90 7.77 9.82
N LEU A 148 -1.72 7.19 10.70
CA LEU A 148 -2.84 7.88 11.33
C LEU A 148 -2.37 9.05 12.21
N GLU A 149 -1.32 8.85 13.00
CA GLU A 149 -0.71 9.90 13.83
C GLU A 149 -0.09 11.02 12.97
N ALA A 150 0.65 10.67 11.93
CA ALA A 150 1.20 11.64 10.98
C ALA A 150 0.09 12.51 10.35
N LYS A 151 -1.04 11.90 9.95
CA LYS A 151 -2.22 12.61 9.44
C LYS A 151 -2.83 13.57 10.46
N ARG A 152 -2.91 13.15 11.73
CA ARG A 152 -3.42 13.99 12.82
C ARG A 152 -2.51 15.18 13.08
N THR A 153 -1.21 14.95 13.17
CA THR A 153 -0.20 16.00 13.37
C THR A 153 -0.21 17.01 12.24
N HIS A 154 -0.23 16.56 10.99
CA HIS A 154 -0.31 17.45 9.83
C HIS A 154 -1.60 18.29 9.82
N LYS A 155 -2.73 17.72 10.23
CA LYS A 155 -4.00 18.47 10.36
C LYS A 155 -3.95 19.53 11.47
N LEU A 156 -3.24 19.23 12.58
CA LEU A 156 -3.03 20.17 13.68
C LEU A 156 -2.08 21.31 13.24
N THR A 157 -0.96 20.97 12.58
CA THR A 157 0.00 21.95 12.06
C THR A 157 -0.65 22.90 11.05
N ASN A 158 -1.44 22.38 10.09
CA ASN A 158 -2.19 23.20 9.17
C ASN A 158 -3.23 24.12 9.87
N ARG A 159 -3.84 23.65 10.96
CA ARG A 159 -4.72 24.49 11.78
C ARG A 159 -3.96 25.56 12.57
N LEU A 160 -2.73 25.23 13.02
CA LEU A 160 -1.85 26.18 13.71
C LEU A 160 -1.28 27.21 12.71
N ASN A 161 -0.88 26.80 11.51
CA ASN A 161 -0.40 27.71 10.46
C ASN A 161 -1.48 28.69 9.96
N ILE A 162 -2.77 28.32 10.04
CA ILE A 162 -3.88 29.26 9.79
C ILE A 162 -3.95 30.31 10.92
N ARG A 163 -3.47 30.00 12.13
CA ARG A 163 -3.37 30.99 13.22
C ARG A 163 -2.17 31.91 13.08
N GLU A 164 -1.12 31.51 12.38
CA GLU A 164 0.08 32.33 12.09
C GLU A 164 -0.03 33.23 10.86
N LEU A 165 -1.13 33.20 10.12
CA LEU A 165 -1.41 34.21 9.12
C LEU A 165 -1.50 35.56 9.87
N SER A 166 -0.49 36.39 9.67
CA SER A 166 -0.37 37.73 10.26
C SER A 166 -1.71 38.48 10.18
N PHE A 167 -2.18 38.93 11.31
CA PHE A 167 -3.41 39.70 11.42
C PHE A 167 -3.15 41.05 10.81
N PHE A 168 -3.60 41.29 9.59
CA PHE A 168 -3.47 42.56 8.92
C PHE A 168 -4.57 43.51 9.36
N GLY A 169 -4.19 44.66 9.93
CA GLY A 169 -5.09 45.65 10.45
C GLY A 169 -5.42 45.45 11.95
N ARG A 170 -6.18 46.37 12.53
CA ARG A 170 -6.66 46.36 13.93
C ARG A 170 -5.55 46.33 15.00
N LYS A 171 -4.47 47.03 14.74
CA LYS A 171 -3.36 47.12 15.71
C LYS A 171 -3.79 47.71 17.04
N GLN A 172 -4.76 48.65 17.03
CA GLN A 172 -5.27 49.25 18.26
C GLN A 172 -6.07 48.26 19.11
N GLU A 173 -6.95 47.48 18.49
CA GLU A 173 -7.77 46.49 19.18
C GLU A 173 -6.91 45.34 19.73
N LEU A 174 -5.87 44.92 19.00
CA LEU A 174 -4.92 43.92 19.49
C LEU A 174 -4.11 44.46 20.66
N SER A 175 -3.61 45.70 20.62
CA SER A 175 -2.88 46.32 21.72
C SER A 175 -3.72 46.40 23.00
N GLN A 176 -5.02 46.77 22.86
CA GLN A 176 -5.95 46.76 24.00
C GLN A 176 -6.17 45.39 24.60
N LEU A 177 -6.21 44.33 23.76
CA LEU A 177 -6.35 42.96 24.22
C LEU A 177 -5.07 42.51 24.95
N GLU A 178 -3.89 42.83 24.43
CA GLU A 178 -2.59 42.52 25.05
C GLU A 178 -2.44 43.24 26.39
N GLU A 179 -2.83 44.49 26.50
CA GLU A 179 -2.85 45.25 27.74
C GLU A 179 -3.79 44.61 28.78
N TYR A 180 -5.01 44.23 28.35
CA TYR A 180 -5.97 43.54 29.20
C TYR A 180 -5.44 42.16 29.68
N LEU A 181 -4.82 41.39 28.82
CA LEU A 181 -4.21 40.11 29.22
C LEU A 181 -3.07 40.30 30.22
N SER A 182 -2.24 41.33 30.06
CA SER A 182 -1.18 41.66 30.99
C SER A 182 -1.75 41.98 32.38
N LEU A 183 -2.86 42.72 32.49
CA LEU A 183 -3.55 42.98 33.75
C LEU A 183 -4.09 41.73 34.43
N VAL A 184 -4.63 40.79 33.62
CA VAL A 184 -5.08 39.47 34.15
C VAL A 184 -3.90 38.64 34.65
N GLU A 185 -2.78 38.64 33.92
CA GLU A 185 -1.57 37.86 34.33
C GLU A 185 -0.92 38.42 35.60
N THR A 186 -1.01 39.73 35.83
CA THR A 186 -0.52 40.38 37.06
C THR A 186 -1.45 40.19 38.25
N GLY A 187 -2.60 39.56 38.06
CA GLY A 187 -3.57 39.26 39.14
C GLY A 187 -4.45 40.43 39.50
N GLU A 188 -4.50 41.50 38.72
CA GLU A 188 -5.43 42.58 38.90
C GLU A 188 -6.87 42.16 38.59
N ALA A 189 -7.82 42.57 39.39
CA ALA A 189 -9.24 42.28 39.19
C ALA A 189 -9.77 43.08 37.99
N VAL A 190 -9.86 42.45 36.79
CA VAL A 190 -10.41 43.03 35.58
C VAL A 190 -11.79 42.46 35.28
N GLY A 191 -12.68 43.27 34.79
CA GLY A 191 -14.01 42.85 34.36
C GLY A 191 -13.98 42.04 33.07
N PRO A 192 -15.10 41.52 32.59
CA PRO A 192 -15.15 40.71 31.36
C PRO A 192 -14.81 41.58 30.12
N PHE A 193 -13.92 41.09 29.26
CA PHE A 193 -13.59 41.73 27.97
C PHE A 193 -14.55 41.27 26.89
N LEU A 194 -15.31 42.22 26.29
CA LEU A 194 -16.34 41.92 25.31
C LEU A 194 -15.90 42.37 23.90
N VAL A 195 -15.75 41.42 22.98
CA VAL A 195 -15.46 41.76 21.57
C VAL A 195 -16.75 41.78 20.75
N MET A 196 -17.15 42.95 20.29
CA MET A 196 -18.32 43.12 19.43
C MET A 196 -17.95 43.46 18.00
N GLY A 197 -18.75 43.00 17.02
CA GLY A 197 -18.57 43.32 15.61
C GLY A 197 -19.56 42.54 14.72
N GLN A 198 -19.72 42.97 13.48
CA GLN A 198 -20.59 42.32 12.50
C GLN A 198 -20.11 40.90 12.16
N SER A 199 -21.01 40.06 11.62
CA SER A 199 -20.64 38.70 11.15
C SER A 199 -19.57 38.80 10.06
N GLY A 200 -18.57 37.90 10.10
CA GLY A 200 -17.49 37.88 9.11
C GLY A 200 -16.28 38.81 9.44
N THR A 201 -16.31 39.60 10.50
CA THR A 201 -15.24 40.54 10.86
C THR A 201 -14.03 39.89 11.60
N GLY A 202 -13.92 38.58 11.66
CA GLY A 202 -12.76 37.88 12.20
C GLY A 202 -12.69 37.73 13.74
N LYS A 203 -13.80 37.89 14.45
CA LYS A 203 -13.84 37.79 15.94
C LYS A 203 -13.39 36.44 16.52
N LYS A 204 -13.42 35.36 15.73
CA LYS A 204 -13.06 34.00 16.14
C LYS A 204 -11.74 33.49 15.49
N ARG A 205 -10.95 34.39 14.93
CA ARG A 205 -9.70 34.00 14.26
C ARG A 205 -8.53 33.96 15.21
#